data_be4e1dd677541ccc3a72300013d53eb1
#
_entry.id   be4e1dd677541ccc3a72300013d53eb1
#
_cell.length_a   1.000
_cell.length_b   1.000
_cell.length_c   1.000
_cell.angle_alpha   90.00
_cell.angle_beta   90.00
_cell.angle_gamma   90.00
#
_symmetry.space_group_name_H-M   'P 1'
#
loop_
_entity.id
_entity.type
_entity.pdbx_description
1 polymer ?
#
loop_
_entity_poly.entity_id
_entity_poly.type
_entity_poly.pdbx_seq_one_letter_code
_entity_poly.pdbx_strand_id
1 'polypeptide(L)'
;MPALTAVSWPRSTSRLLLRPGLQADLAPLWEIRRLPEVAQWMTDESAELEQFLRRSEEVDRLASTIIVERDGAMIGDLMLRVEDPYSQHEVKAQAAGTQAEIGWCLAPSAQGHGYAEEAVRDLLRIAFDELGLRRVTALCFADNTPSWRLMEKVGMRREAHTVRDSLHRSGRWLDGLEYALLADERAPLG
;
A
#
# COMPACT_ATOMS: atom_id res chain seq x y z
N MET A 1 4.81 -1.01 18.50
CA MET A 1 5.51 -2.07 17.77
C MET A 1 5.11 -1.97 16.31
N PRO A 2 6.03 -2.12 15.34
CA PRO A 2 5.64 -2.15 13.94
C PRO A 2 4.61 -3.27 13.71
N ALA A 3 3.52 -2.96 13.01
CA ALA A 3 2.42 -3.92 12.78
C ALA A 3 2.91 -5.23 12.12
N LEU A 4 3.89 -5.12 11.22
CA LEU A 4 4.44 -6.27 10.49
C LEU A 4 5.16 -7.29 11.38
N THR A 5 5.59 -6.95 12.60
CA THR A 5 6.24 -7.91 13.51
C THR A 5 5.24 -8.88 14.16
N ALA A 6 3.94 -8.60 14.11
CA ALA A 6 2.89 -9.47 14.63
C ALA A 6 2.41 -10.51 13.60
N VAL A 7 2.88 -10.43 12.36
CA VAL A 7 2.47 -11.29 11.24
C VAL A 7 3.49 -12.41 11.03
N SER A 8 3.03 -13.59 10.64
CA SER A 8 3.91 -14.70 10.30
C SER A 8 4.47 -14.54 8.88
N TRP A 9 5.80 -14.50 8.77
CA TRP A 9 6.52 -14.31 7.51
C TRP A 9 7.51 -15.46 7.23
N PRO A 10 7.89 -15.77 5.96
CA PRO A 10 7.28 -15.24 4.73
C PRO A 10 5.91 -15.86 4.45
N ARG A 11 5.13 -15.23 3.59
CA ARG A 11 3.81 -15.71 3.15
C ARG A 11 3.85 -16.09 1.67
N SER A 12 3.30 -17.25 1.36
CA SER A 12 3.13 -17.69 -0.02
C SER A 12 1.66 -17.57 -0.44
N THR A 13 1.44 -16.98 -1.58
CA THR A 13 0.16 -17.03 -2.29
C THR A 13 0.24 -18.08 -3.41
N SER A 14 -0.67 -18.09 -4.36
CA SER A 14 -0.60 -19.05 -5.48
C SER A 14 0.62 -18.85 -6.39
N ARG A 15 1.11 -17.61 -6.52
CA ARG A 15 2.20 -17.26 -7.46
C ARG A 15 3.27 -16.34 -6.86
N LEU A 16 3.06 -15.83 -5.64
CA LEU A 16 3.90 -14.80 -5.05
C LEU A 16 4.43 -15.22 -3.69
N LEU A 17 5.56 -14.66 -3.32
CA LEU A 17 6.10 -14.66 -1.96
C LEU A 17 6.05 -13.22 -1.43
N LEU A 18 5.48 -13.05 -0.25
CA LEU A 18 5.41 -11.78 0.47
C LEU A 18 6.29 -11.85 1.71
N ARG A 19 7.09 -10.83 1.96
CA ARG A 19 7.95 -10.73 3.15
C ARG A 19 8.18 -9.27 3.56
N PRO A 20 8.53 -8.99 4.83
CA PRO A 20 8.94 -7.64 5.23
C PRO A 20 10.13 -7.16 4.41
N GLY A 21 10.16 -5.84 4.17
CA GLY A 21 11.30 -5.19 3.53
C GLY A 21 12.54 -5.18 4.43
N LEU A 22 13.69 -5.36 3.81
CA LEU A 22 15.02 -5.29 4.44
C LEU A 22 15.79 -4.11 3.87
N GLN A 23 16.83 -3.66 4.57
CA GLN A 23 17.69 -2.57 4.09
C GLN A 23 18.26 -2.85 2.69
N ALA A 24 18.60 -4.09 2.40
CA ALA A 24 19.12 -4.51 1.09
C ALA A 24 18.11 -4.39 -0.06
N ASP A 25 16.81 -4.31 0.26
CA ASP A 25 15.74 -4.18 -0.74
C ASP A 25 15.56 -2.74 -1.23
N LEU A 26 16.06 -1.74 -0.49
CA LEU A 26 15.82 -0.34 -0.83
C LEU A 26 16.39 0.06 -2.20
N ALA A 27 17.57 -0.42 -2.56
CA ALA A 27 18.17 -0.10 -3.86
C ALA A 27 17.39 -0.76 -5.02
N PRO A 28 17.07 -2.07 -5.00
CA PRO A 28 16.17 -2.67 -6.00
C PRO A 28 14.79 -2.01 -6.06
N LEU A 29 14.23 -1.61 -4.93
CA LEU A 29 12.95 -0.93 -4.85
C LEU A 29 13.01 0.45 -5.52
N TRP A 30 14.10 1.20 -5.30
CA TRP A 30 14.31 2.47 -5.98
C TRP A 30 14.37 2.31 -7.50
N GLU A 31 15.03 1.25 -8.02
CA GLU A 31 15.08 0.98 -9.47
C GLU A 31 13.68 0.80 -10.09
N ILE A 32 12.74 0.21 -9.35
CA ILE A 32 11.34 0.10 -9.81
C ILE A 32 10.63 1.45 -9.71
N ARG A 33 10.77 2.14 -8.57
CA ARG A 33 10.01 3.35 -8.26
C ARG A 33 10.42 4.57 -9.07
N ARG A 34 11.68 4.62 -9.57
CA ARG A 34 12.19 5.70 -10.41
C ARG A 34 11.75 5.60 -11.88
N LEU A 35 11.15 4.49 -12.31
CA LEU A 35 10.63 4.36 -13.67
C LEU A 35 9.52 5.38 -13.89
N PRO A 36 9.51 6.15 -15.01
CA PRO A 36 8.54 7.23 -15.22
C PRO A 36 7.08 6.79 -15.10
N GLU A 37 6.75 5.58 -15.62
CA GLU A 37 5.41 5.01 -15.56
C GLU A 37 4.97 4.65 -14.14
N VAL A 38 5.90 4.46 -13.22
CA VAL A 38 5.67 4.22 -11.79
C VAL A 38 5.73 5.54 -11.04
N ALA A 39 6.82 6.28 -11.21
CA ALA A 39 7.11 7.52 -10.49
C ALA A 39 5.97 8.54 -10.58
N GLN A 40 5.30 8.63 -11.72
CA GLN A 40 4.19 9.57 -11.92
C GLN A 40 3.06 9.44 -10.89
N TRP A 41 2.88 8.25 -10.28
CA TRP A 41 1.81 8.00 -9.31
C TRP A 41 2.30 7.93 -7.87
N MET A 42 3.62 7.94 -7.66
CA MET A 42 4.19 7.87 -6.33
C MET A 42 4.20 9.25 -5.65
N THR A 43 3.95 9.27 -4.35
CA THR A 43 3.99 10.51 -3.54
C THR A 43 5.41 11.03 -3.34
N ASP A 44 6.41 10.17 -3.52
CA ASP A 44 7.83 10.50 -3.40
C ASP A 44 8.56 10.06 -4.66
N GLU A 45 9.28 11.00 -5.29
CA GLU A 45 10.23 10.75 -6.36
C GLU A 45 11.61 11.16 -5.88
N SER A 46 12.50 10.20 -5.79
CA SER A 46 13.91 10.46 -5.52
C SER A 46 14.70 10.19 -6.80
N ALA A 47 15.21 11.26 -7.41
CA ALA A 47 16.01 11.17 -8.64
C ALA A 47 17.29 10.35 -8.42
N GLU A 48 17.87 10.45 -7.21
CA GLU A 48 19.11 9.79 -6.83
C GLU A 48 18.87 8.76 -5.73
N LEU A 49 19.56 7.61 -5.82
CA LEU A 49 19.46 6.53 -4.82
C LEU A 49 19.76 7.02 -3.41
N GLU A 50 20.79 7.83 -3.22
CA GLU A 50 21.16 8.36 -1.90
C GLU A 50 20.04 9.19 -1.28
N GLN A 51 19.33 9.99 -2.07
CA GLN A 51 18.17 10.73 -1.61
C GLN A 51 17.03 9.79 -1.20
N PHE A 52 16.78 8.74 -1.98
CA PHE A 52 15.77 7.74 -1.66
C PHE A 52 16.09 6.99 -0.35
N LEU A 53 17.36 6.62 -0.14
CA LEU A 53 17.79 5.96 1.09
C LEU A 53 17.60 6.87 2.32
N ARG A 54 18.06 8.13 2.27
CA ARG A 54 17.85 9.09 3.36
C ARG A 54 16.37 9.27 3.71
N ARG A 55 15.51 9.50 2.70
CA ARG A 55 14.07 9.65 2.94
C ARG A 55 13.43 8.38 3.49
N SER A 56 13.92 7.21 3.07
CA SER A 56 13.42 5.94 3.58
C SER A 56 13.69 5.76 5.07
N GLU A 57 14.82 6.25 5.56
CA GLU A 57 15.15 6.30 6.99
C GLU A 57 14.28 7.32 7.73
N GLU A 58 14.15 8.55 7.21
CA GLU A 58 13.37 9.63 7.81
C GLU A 58 11.90 9.24 8.08
N VAL A 59 11.30 8.44 7.20
CA VAL A 59 9.89 8.02 7.32
C VAL A 59 9.73 6.58 7.83
N ASP A 60 10.82 5.95 8.29
CA ASP A 60 10.84 4.53 8.69
C ASP A 60 10.10 3.63 7.68
N ARG A 61 10.45 3.77 6.40
CA ARG A 61 9.76 3.11 5.28
C ARG A 61 9.63 1.59 5.50
N LEU A 62 10.68 0.96 6.00
CA LEU A 62 10.72 -0.49 6.17
C LEU A 62 9.72 -1.01 7.20
N ALA A 63 9.32 -0.19 8.18
CA ALA A 63 8.32 -0.56 9.17
C ALA A 63 6.93 -0.89 8.56
N SER A 64 6.66 -0.39 7.36
CA SER A 64 5.39 -0.59 6.65
C SER A 64 5.53 -1.25 5.28
N THR A 65 6.75 -1.60 4.85
CA THR A 65 7.02 -2.15 3.50
C THR A 65 7.00 -3.67 3.51
N ILE A 66 6.26 -4.24 2.57
CA ILE A 66 6.20 -5.67 2.28
C ILE A 66 6.67 -5.87 0.84
N ILE A 67 7.73 -6.64 0.64
CA ILE A 67 8.26 -6.98 -0.68
C ILE A 67 7.38 -8.05 -1.32
N VAL A 68 7.12 -7.87 -2.61
CA VAL A 68 6.43 -8.84 -3.45
C VAL A 68 7.46 -9.49 -4.37
N GLU A 69 7.62 -10.79 -4.24
CA GLU A 69 8.53 -11.59 -5.06
C GLU A 69 7.76 -12.59 -5.91
N ARG A 70 8.29 -12.84 -7.11
CA ARG A 70 7.87 -13.91 -7.98
C ARG A 70 9.10 -14.64 -8.52
N ASP A 71 9.13 -15.97 -8.42
CA ASP A 71 10.24 -16.81 -8.91
C ASP A 71 11.61 -16.36 -8.38
N GLY A 72 11.65 -15.87 -7.11
CA GLY A 72 12.85 -15.38 -6.44
C GLY A 72 13.28 -13.96 -6.85
N ALA A 73 12.53 -13.26 -7.68
CA ALA A 73 12.80 -11.88 -8.08
C ALA A 73 11.79 -10.91 -7.49
N MET A 74 12.25 -9.75 -6.99
CA MET A 74 11.38 -8.66 -6.57
C MET A 74 10.63 -8.11 -7.78
N ILE A 75 9.31 -8.06 -7.69
CA ILE A 75 8.44 -7.47 -8.71
C ILE A 75 7.73 -6.20 -8.24
N GLY A 76 7.89 -5.83 -6.97
CA GLY A 76 7.31 -4.63 -6.39
C GLY A 76 7.19 -4.71 -4.89
N ASP A 77 6.37 -3.82 -4.33
CA ASP A 77 6.10 -3.75 -2.90
C ASP A 77 4.65 -3.39 -2.59
N LEU A 78 4.25 -3.70 -1.36
CA LEU A 78 3.04 -3.24 -0.71
C LEU A 78 3.40 -2.39 0.49
N MET A 79 2.52 -1.48 0.86
CA MET A 79 2.56 -0.72 2.11
C MET A 79 1.38 -1.13 2.99
N LEU A 80 1.64 -1.34 4.27
CA LEU A 80 0.62 -1.46 5.32
C LEU A 80 1.02 -0.53 6.47
N ARG A 81 0.32 0.56 6.62
CA ARG A 81 0.55 1.56 7.68
C ARG A 81 -0.63 1.59 8.62
N VAL A 82 -0.45 1.07 9.83
CA VAL A 82 -1.47 1.12 10.89
C VAL A 82 -1.55 2.55 11.43
N GLU A 83 -2.76 3.03 11.62
CA GLU A 83 -3.07 4.41 11.99
C GLU A 83 -4.15 4.48 13.07
N ASP A 84 -4.16 5.61 13.76
CA ASP A 84 -5.24 5.98 14.66
C ASP A 84 -6.34 6.70 13.87
N PRO A 85 -7.58 6.19 13.82
CA PRO A 85 -8.67 6.92 13.19
C PRO A 85 -9.05 8.16 14.00
N TYR A 86 -9.76 9.08 13.34
CA TYR A 86 -10.41 10.20 14.04
C TYR A 86 -11.35 9.67 15.13
N SER A 87 -11.26 10.23 16.33
CA SER A 87 -12.07 9.83 17.50
C SER A 87 -12.27 10.97 18.47
N GLN A 88 -13.33 10.89 19.29
CA GLN A 88 -13.49 11.76 20.43
C GLN A 88 -12.42 11.45 21.49
N HIS A 89 -12.01 12.46 22.26
CA HIS A 89 -10.91 12.35 23.22
C HIS A 89 -11.12 11.22 24.24
N GLU A 90 -12.34 11.06 24.73
CA GLU A 90 -12.72 10.11 25.80
C GLU A 90 -12.59 8.65 25.37
N VAL A 91 -12.66 8.39 24.05
CA VAL A 91 -12.61 7.05 23.47
C VAL A 91 -11.37 6.83 22.59
N LYS A 92 -10.45 7.78 22.57
CA LYS A 92 -9.25 7.73 21.71
C LYS A 92 -8.44 6.44 21.90
N ALA A 93 -8.29 5.98 23.14
CA ALA A 93 -7.56 4.75 23.43
C ALA A 93 -8.21 3.50 22.82
N GLN A 94 -9.53 3.48 22.64
CA GLN A 94 -10.25 2.37 22.00
C GLN A 94 -10.11 2.40 20.47
N ALA A 95 -9.86 3.58 19.90
CA ALA A 95 -9.69 3.78 18.46
C ALA A 95 -8.24 3.53 18.00
N ALA A 96 -7.26 3.64 18.91
CA ALA A 96 -5.85 3.57 18.57
C ALA A 96 -5.48 2.27 17.85
N GLY A 97 -4.78 2.40 16.70
CA GLY A 97 -4.29 1.28 15.92
C GLY A 97 -5.36 0.37 15.32
N THR A 98 -6.58 0.87 15.09
CA THR A 98 -7.71 0.06 14.59
C THR A 98 -7.96 0.18 13.10
N GLN A 99 -7.17 0.98 12.38
CA GLN A 99 -7.23 1.06 10.91
C GLN A 99 -5.84 1.05 10.28
N ALA A 100 -5.80 0.81 8.97
CA ALA A 100 -4.58 0.98 8.20
C ALA A 100 -4.87 1.65 6.86
N GLU A 101 -3.88 2.41 6.37
CA GLU A 101 -3.75 2.74 4.97
C GLU A 101 -2.91 1.66 4.27
N ILE A 102 -3.33 1.25 3.07
CA ILE A 102 -2.57 0.34 2.21
C ILE A 102 -2.21 1.00 0.89
N GLY A 103 -1.08 0.57 0.34
CA GLY A 103 -0.61 0.99 -0.98
C GLY A 103 0.11 -0.15 -1.69
N TRP A 104 0.36 0.01 -2.98
CA TRP A 104 1.07 -0.96 -3.81
C TRP A 104 1.81 -0.29 -4.96
N CYS A 105 2.91 -0.91 -5.35
CA CYS A 105 3.71 -0.52 -6.48
C CYS A 105 4.30 -1.79 -7.12
N LEU A 106 4.04 -2.01 -8.41
CA LEU A 106 4.65 -3.10 -9.17
C LEU A 106 5.44 -2.57 -10.35
N ALA A 107 6.54 -3.24 -10.64
CA ALA A 107 7.31 -3.02 -11.87
C ALA A 107 6.39 -3.12 -13.09
N PRO A 108 6.58 -2.29 -14.15
CA PRO A 108 5.74 -2.31 -15.35
C PRO A 108 5.65 -3.71 -15.98
N SER A 109 6.73 -4.48 -15.97
CA SER A 109 6.76 -5.86 -16.49
C SER A 109 5.89 -6.85 -15.70
N ALA A 110 5.51 -6.50 -14.46
CA ALA A 110 4.67 -7.33 -13.59
C ALA A 110 3.19 -6.87 -13.59
N GLN A 111 2.88 -5.76 -14.24
CA GLN A 111 1.52 -5.25 -14.34
C GLN A 111 0.68 -6.04 -15.36
N GLY A 112 -0.66 -5.99 -15.24
CA GLY A 112 -1.57 -6.67 -16.16
C GLY A 112 -1.71 -8.20 -15.95
N HIS A 113 -0.96 -8.81 -15.05
CA HIS A 113 -0.95 -10.27 -14.79
C HIS A 113 -1.80 -10.70 -13.59
N GLY A 114 -2.47 -9.75 -12.91
CA GLY A 114 -3.26 -10.01 -11.71
C GLY A 114 -2.43 -10.14 -10.42
N TYR A 115 -1.12 -9.90 -10.45
CA TYR A 115 -0.27 -10.01 -9.25
C TYR A 115 -0.61 -8.99 -8.18
N ALA A 116 -0.92 -7.74 -8.57
CA ALA A 116 -1.33 -6.73 -7.59
C ALA A 116 -2.61 -7.13 -6.85
N GLU A 117 -3.59 -7.70 -7.56
CA GLU A 117 -4.82 -8.19 -6.95
C GLU A 117 -4.55 -9.32 -5.96
N GLU A 118 -3.74 -10.30 -6.36
CA GLU A 118 -3.36 -11.44 -5.52
C GLU A 118 -2.65 -10.97 -4.24
N ALA A 119 -1.68 -10.07 -4.38
CA ALA A 119 -0.92 -9.52 -3.25
C ALA A 119 -1.80 -8.66 -2.32
N VAL A 120 -2.66 -7.79 -2.87
CA VAL A 120 -3.54 -6.93 -2.06
C VAL A 120 -4.62 -7.75 -1.36
N ARG A 121 -5.15 -8.82 -1.97
CA ARG A 121 -6.08 -9.72 -1.27
C ARG A 121 -5.43 -10.39 -0.05
N ASP A 122 -4.16 -10.80 -0.16
CA ASP A 122 -3.45 -11.35 1.01
C ASP A 122 -3.11 -10.27 2.04
N LEU A 123 -2.79 -9.04 1.60
CA LEU A 123 -2.61 -7.89 2.49
C LEU A 123 -3.88 -7.58 3.31
N LEU A 124 -5.06 -7.68 2.68
CA LEU A 124 -6.33 -7.52 3.38
C LEU A 124 -6.59 -8.64 4.39
N ARG A 125 -6.14 -9.90 4.12
CA ARG A 125 -6.16 -10.99 5.12
C ARG A 125 -5.28 -10.65 6.31
N ILE A 126 -4.06 -10.19 6.08
CA ILE A 126 -3.17 -9.73 7.14
C ILE A 126 -3.85 -8.66 7.99
N ALA A 127 -4.40 -7.64 7.36
CA ALA A 127 -5.02 -6.51 8.05
C ALA A 127 -6.19 -6.93 8.94
N PHE A 128 -7.11 -7.73 8.42
CA PHE A 128 -8.35 -8.08 9.12
C PHE A 128 -8.22 -9.33 10.00
N ASP A 129 -7.57 -10.39 9.51
CA ASP A 129 -7.58 -11.69 10.19
C ASP A 129 -6.44 -11.83 11.20
N GLU A 130 -5.27 -11.21 10.95
CA GLU A 130 -4.11 -11.34 11.82
C GLU A 130 -3.92 -10.11 12.72
N LEU A 131 -4.09 -8.91 12.18
CA LEU A 131 -3.96 -7.67 12.95
C LEU A 131 -5.28 -7.22 13.60
N GLY A 132 -6.43 -7.83 13.23
CA GLY A 132 -7.73 -7.50 13.80
C GLY A 132 -8.19 -6.08 13.51
N LEU A 133 -7.72 -5.48 12.42
CA LEU A 133 -8.09 -4.11 12.07
C LEU A 133 -9.57 -4.01 11.72
N ARG A 134 -10.21 -2.91 12.09
CA ARG A 134 -11.60 -2.64 11.79
C ARG A 134 -11.81 -2.13 10.38
N ARG A 135 -10.82 -1.39 9.83
CA ARG A 135 -10.95 -0.64 8.58
C ARG A 135 -9.60 -0.59 7.84
N VAL A 136 -9.67 -0.67 6.53
CA VAL A 136 -8.53 -0.45 5.62
C VAL A 136 -8.93 0.62 4.62
N THR A 137 -8.03 1.58 4.36
CA THR A 137 -8.18 2.65 3.38
C THR A 137 -7.09 2.58 2.30
N ALA A 138 -7.38 3.15 1.14
CA ALA A 138 -6.41 3.38 0.07
C ALA A 138 -6.76 4.64 -0.69
N LEU A 139 -5.74 5.40 -1.11
CA LEU A 139 -5.89 6.67 -1.80
C LEU A 139 -5.16 6.64 -3.15
N CYS A 140 -5.69 7.36 -4.13
CA CYS A 140 -4.98 7.60 -5.39
C CYS A 140 -5.48 8.85 -6.10
N PHE A 141 -4.68 9.35 -7.05
CA PHE A 141 -5.19 10.32 -8.04
C PHE A 141 -6.30 9.69 -8.89
N ALA A 142 -7.35 10.42 -9.20
CA ALA A 142 -8.45 9.92 -10.03
C ALA A 142 -7.99 9.48 -11.44
N ASP A 143 -6.93 10.11 -11.95
CA ASP A 143 -6.30 9.76 -13.24
C ASP A 143 -5.57 8.40 -13.19
N ASN A 144 -5.24 7.89 -12.00
CA ASN A 144 -4.61 6.58 -11.82
C ASN A 144 -5.66 5.45 -11.89
N THR A 145 -6.22 5.27 -13.08
CA THR A 145 -7.28 4.28 -13.35
C THR A 145 -6.93 2.85 -12.92
N PRO A 146 -5.71 2.32 -13.13
CA PRO A 146 -5.38 0.98 -12.67
C PRO A 146 -5.49 0.80 -11.16
N SER A 147 -5.15 1.84 -10.38
CA SER A 147 -5.17 1.78 -8.92
C SER A 147 -6.60 1.68 -8.38
N TRP A 148 -7.48 2.61 -8.73
CA TRP A 148 -8.85 2.57 -8.19
C TRP A 148 -9.67 1.39 -8.71
N ARG A 149 -9.42 0.91 -9.95
CA ARG A 149 -10.05 -0.34 -10.43
C ARG A 149 -9.62 -1.56 -9.60
N LEU A 150 -8.37 -1.60 -9.15
CA LEU A 150 -7.93 -2.65 -8.25
C LEU A 150 -8.64 -2.54 -6.90
N MET A 151 -8.79 -1.33 -6.34
CA MET A 151 -9.53 -1.11 -5.09
C MET A 151 -10.96 -1.67 -5.19
N GLU A 152 -11.69 -1.35 -6.26
CA GLU A 152 -13.04 -1.87 -6.51
C GLU A 152 -13.04 -3.41 -6.67
N LYS A 153 -12.06 -3.95 -7.38
CA LYS A 153 -11.94 -5.39 -7.64
C LYS A 153 -11.68 -6.21 -6.37
N VAL A 154 -10.98 -5.65 -5.38
CA VAL A 154 -10.76 -6.31 -4.09
C VAL A 154 -11.87 -6.05 -3.08
N GLY A 155 -12.94 -5.34 -3.48
CA GLY A 155 -14.14 -5.12 -2.68
C GLY A 155 -14.15 -3.82 -1.88
N MET A 156 -13.18 -2.92 -2.08
CA MET A 156 -13.23 -1.60 -1.45
C MET A 156 -14.30 -0.73 -2.12
N ARG A 157 -15.05 0.05 -1.31
CA ARG A 157 -16.01 1.05 -1.83
C ARG A 157 -15.36 2.42 -1.86
N ARG A 158 -15.72 3.21 -2.84
CA ARG A 158 -15.31 4.62 -2.90
C ARG A 158 -16.09 5.44 -1.87
N GLU A 159 -15.38 6.16 -1.01
CA GLU A 159 -15.95 7.02 0.02
C GLU A 159 -15.82 8.50 -0.30
N ALA A 160 -14.75 8.88 -1.03
CA ALA A 160 -14.59 10.26 -1.45
C ALA A 160 -14.13 10.38 -2.91
N HIS A 161 -14.54 11.47 -3.54
CA HIS A 161 -13.98 12.02 -4.76
C HIS A 161 -13.76 13.51 -4.49
N THR A 162 -12.51 13.88 -4.28
CA THR A 162 -12.13 15.26 -3.99
C THR A 162 -11.75 15.96 -5.29
N VAL A 163 -12.20 17.21 -5.43
CA VAL A 163 -11.98 17.96 -6.67
C VAL A 163 -10.78 18.88 -6.53
N ARG A 164 -9.75 18.65 -7.33
CA ARG A 164 -8.51 19.45 -7.41
C ARG A 164 -7.86 19.70 -6.04
N ASP A 165 -7.82 18.68 -5.20
CA ASP A 165 -7.21 18.78 -3.86
C ASP A 165 -5.76 18.27 -3.81
N SER A 166 -5.35 17.51 -4.82
CA SER A 166 -4.08 16.79 -4.83
C SER A 166 -3.12 17.39 -5.86
N LEU A 167 -2.04 18.02 -5.37
CA LEU A 167 -1.02 18.61 -6.26
C LEU A 167 -0.13 17.51 -6.84
N HIS A 168 -0.24 17.29 -8.14
CA HIS A 168 0.63 16.38 -8.87
C HIS A 168 1.96 17.06 -9.23
N ARG A 169 3.05 16.30 -9.38
CA ARG A 169 4.39 16.80 -9.72
C ARG A 169 4.47 17.55 -11.06
N SER A 170 3.50 17.38 -11.94
CA SER A 170 3.36 18.20 -13.16
C SER A 170 2.93 19.65 -12.91
N GLY A 171 2.69 20.04 -11.66
CA GLY A 171 2.15 21.33 -11.27
C GLY A 171 0.63 21.45 -11.42
N ARG A 172 -0.05 20.39 -11.85
CA ARG A 172 -1.52 20.37 -11.96
C ARG A 172 -2.16 19.90 -10.65
N TRP A 173 -3.24 20.56 -10.25
CA TRP A 173 -4.15 20.08 -9.21
C TRP A 173 -5.06 19.03 -9.84
N LEU A 174 -4.98 17.79 -9.35
CA LEU A 174 -5.77 16.67 -9.79
C LEU A 174 -6.83 16.30 -8.74
N ASP A 175 -7.86 15.59 -9.18
CA ASP A 175 -8.85 15.00 -8.31
C ASP A 175 -8.26 13.82 -7.56
N GLY A 176 -8.66 13.64 -6.30
CA GLY A 176 -8.32 12.50 -5.46
C GLY A 176 -9.48 11.53 -5.30
N LEU A 177 -9.15 10.27 -5.10
CA LEU A 177 -10.12 9.24 -4.73
C LEU A 177 -9.69 8.58 -3.42
N GLU A 178 -10.66 8.38 -2.53
CA GLU A 178 -10.48 7.61 -1.31
C GLU A 178 -11.42 6.40 -1.31
N TYR A 179 -10.85 5.23 -1.01
CA TYR A 179 -11.56 3.97 -0.91
C TYR A 179 -11.35 3.35 0.46
N ALA A 180 -12.34 2.58 0.91
CA ALA A 180 -12.26 1.86 2.17
C ALA A 180 -12.95 0.51 2.09
N LEU A 181 -12.54 -0.37 3.02
CA LEU A 181 -13.20 -1.64 3.31
C LEU A 181 -13.26 -1.82 4.82
N LEU A 182 -14.42 -2.22 5.34
CA LEU A 182 -14.59 -2.59 6.74
C LEU A 182 -14.46 -4.11 6.91
N ALA A 183 -14.04 -4.55 8.09
CA ALA A 183 -13.88 -5.96 8.39
C ALA A 183 -15.18 -6.77 8.21
N ASP A 184 -16.33 -6.19 8.57
CA ASP A 184 -17.66 -6.80 8.46
C ASP A 184 -18.30 -6.71 7.07
N GLU A 185 -17.72 -5.90 6.16
CA GLU A 185 -18.15 -5.81 4.75
C GLU A 185 -17.39 -6.79 3.85
N ARG A 186 -16.34 -7.41 4.37
CA ARG A 186 -15.51 -8.31 3.59
C ARG A 186 -16.28 -9.56 3.18
N ALA A 187 -16.42 -9.78 1.87
CA ALA A 187 -16.87 -11.08 1.37
C ALA A 187 -15.91 -12.18 1.86
N PRO A 188 -16.41 -13.38 2.24
CA PRO A 188 -15.54 -14.51 2.54
C PRO A 188 -14.55 -14.69 1.38
N LEU A 189 -13.27 -14.54 1.66
CA LEU A 189 -12.22 -14.80 0.67
C LEU A 189 -12.15 -16.33 0.51
N GLY A 190 -12.71 -16.83 -0.59
CA GLY A 190 -12.65 -18.23 -0.97
C GLY A 190 -11.23 -18.74 -1.16
#